data_1a246c8653bf6017184cc9c018989d08
#
_entry.id   1a246c8653bf6017184cc9c018989d08
#
_cell.length_a   1.000
_cell.length_b   1.000
_cell.length_c   1.000
_cell.angle_alpha   90.00
_cell.angle_beta   90.00
_cell.angle_gamma   90.00
#
_symmetry.space_group_name_H-M   'P 1'
#
loop_
_entity.id
_entity.type
_entity.pdbx_description
1 polymer ?
#
loop_
_entity_poly.entity_id
_entity_poly.type
_entity_poly.pdbx_seq_one_letter_code
_entity_poly.pdbx_strand_id
1 'polypeptide(L)'
;MPVLRRKTHPGLGACLGVLAALCVAVCTASVEAKELPLHTLNLPPGFSISLYADDVPNARAMALSPSGVVFVGSRRAGRVYAVADRDGDHKAETVTTVAHGLNLPTGVAFRDGSLYVAEVSRILRYDDIEARLERPPRPSVVIDTLPNDRHHGWKFIAFGPDDMLYVPVGAPCNVCQRSDPRYAAILRVRLDGTGLEPFAHGVRNSVGFDWHPETGELWFTDNGRDMLGDNLPSDELNHAPRAGLHFGFPYCHEGEVPDPGYGSIQPCSDFEPPVVKLGPHVAGLGMRFYTGSMFPESYRHQIFVAQHGSWNRTTPIGYRVMRVKLAGNQAEEYEVFVDGWLRGAQAWGRPVDVLVMPDGALLVSDDRAGVIYRISYAP
;
A
#
# COMPACT_ATOMS: atom_id res chain seq x y z
N MET A 1 -83.35 -27.22 -28.21
CA MET A 1 -84.09 -28.52 -28.11
C MET A 1 -83.12 -29.64 -28.48
N PRO A 2 -83.15 -30.79 -27.87
CA PRO A 2 -83.29 -31.14 -26.46
C PRO A 2 -82.03 -31.95 -26.02
N VAL A 3 -81.84 -32.47 -24.89
CA VAL A 3 -82.44 -33.12 -23.76
C VAL A 3 -81.30 -33.66 -22.85
N LEU A 4 -81.54 -33.47 -21.58
CA LEU A 4 -80.95 -34.09 -20.39
C LEU A 4 -80.55 -35.55 -20.49
N ARG A 5 -79.57 -35.97 -19.71
CA ARG A 5 -79.77 -37.00 -18.64
C ARG A 5 -78.61 -37.00 -17.60
N ARG A 6 -79.05 -36.96 -16.34
CA ARG A 6 -78.32 -37.27 -15.09
C ARG A 6 -78.00 -38.77 -14.97
N LYS A 7 -76.94 -39.09 -14.22
CA LYS A 7 -76.91 -40.18 -13.20
C LYS A 7 -75.58 -40.05 -12.39
N THR A 8 -75.68 -39.73 -11.12
CA THR A 8 -75.66 -40.47 -9.84
C THR A 8 -74.31 -41.09 -9.45
N HIS A 9 -73.86 -40.65 -8.24
CA HIS A 9 -72.76 -41.14 -7.38
C HIS A 9 -72.95 -42.65 -7.00
N PRO A 10 -71.93 -43.30 -6.32
CA PRO A 10 -71.04 -42.88 -5.26
C PRO A 10 -69.63 -43.59 -5.28
N GLY A 11 -68.76 -43.22 -4.37
CA GLY A 11 -67.59 -44.02 -4.02
C GLY A 11 -66.55 -43.24 -3.23
N LEU A 12 -66.60 -43.29 -1.88
CA LEU A 12 -65.54 -42.94 -1.00
C LEU A 12 -64.27 -43.76 -1.30
N GLY A 13 -63.15 -43.10 -1.48
CA GLY A 13 -61.83 -43.72 -1.50
C GLY A 13 -60.86 -42.84 -0.72
N ALA A 14 -60.49 -43.30 0.47
CA ALA A 14 -59.44 -42.64 1.32
C ALA A 14 -58.11 -42.76 0.66
N CYS A 15 -57.49 -41.58 0.34
CA CYS A 15 -56.05 -41.50 -0.02
C CYS A 15 -55.27 -41.06 1.18
N LEU A 16 -54.43 -41.98 1.70
CA LEU A 16 -53.34 -41.67 2.64
C LEU A 16 -52.37 -40.71 1.98
N GLY A 17 -52.20 -39.52 2.57
CA GLY A 17 -51.17 -38.60 2.20
C GLY A 17 -49.80 -39.02 2.78
N VAL A 18 -48.89 -39.39 1.90
CA VAL A 18 -47.48 -39.58 2.23
C VAL A 18 -46.82 -38.19 2.21
N LEU A 19 -46.52 -37.62 3.38
CA LEU A 19 -45.66 -36.45 3.48
C LEU A 19 -44.21 -36.89 3.18
N ALA A 20 -43.70 -36.58 2.00
CA ALA A 20 -42.28 -36.67 1.68
C ALA A 20 -41.58 -35.43 2.28
N ALA A 21 -40.86 -35.60 3.39
CA ALA A 21 -39.98 -34.60 3.93
C ALA A 21 -38.76 -34.44 3.00
N LEU A 22 -38.69 -33.35 2.24
CA LEU A 22 -37.52 -32.98 1.47
C LEU A 22 -36.48 -32.43 2.48
N CYS A 23 -35.50 -33.24 2.88
CA CYS A 23 -34.28 -32.76 3.53
C CYS A 23 -33.41 -32.00 2.49
N VAL A 24 -33.48 -30.68 2.49
CA VAL A 24 -32.53 -29.86 1.77
C VAL A 24 -31.21 -29.90 2.56
N ALA A 25 -30.28 -30.72 2.12
CA ALA A 25 -28.93 -30.71 2.59
C ALA A 25 -28.28 -29.39 2.10
N VAL A 26 -28.16 -28.39 2.99
CA VAL A 26 -27.35 -27.20 2.76
C VAL A 26 -25.89 -27.65 2.81
N CYS A 27 -25.30 -27.93 1.65
CA CYS A 27 -23.85 -28.05 1.52
C CYS A 27 -23.24 -26.67 1.81
N THR A 28 -22.86 -26.44 3.04
CA THR A 28 -21.90 -25.35 3.38
C THR A 28 -20.56 -25.79 2.83
N ALA A 29 -20.21 -25.32 1.63
CA ALA A 29 -18.86 -25.39 1.14
C ALA A 29 -18.03 -24.52 2.10
N SER A 30 -17.29 -25.15 3.01
CA SER A 30 -16.21 -24.48 3.73
C SER A 30 -15.19 -24.02 2.68
N VAL A 31 -15.09 -22.72 2.49
CA VAL A 31 -13.96 -22.13 1.77
C VAL A 31 -12.73 -22.48 2.62
N GLU A 32 -11.96 -23.45 2.18
CA GLU A 32 -10.70 -23.79 2.79
C GLU A 32 -9.83 -22.53 2.74
N ALA A 33 -9.51 -21.95 3.90
CA ALA A 33 -8.63 -20.80 3.98
C ALA A 33 -7.29 -21.19 3.33
N LYS A 34 -6.87 -20.43 2.33
CA LYS A 34 -5.63 -20.67 1.60
C LYS A 34 -4.46 -20.55 2.59
N GLU A 35 -3.91 -21.69 2.98
CA GLU A 35 -2.77 -21.72 3.88
C GLU A 35 -1.56 -21.05 3.20
N LEU A 36 -1.11 -19.94 3.75
CA LEU A 36 0.06 -19.22 3.25
C LEU A 36 1.33 -19.87 3.78
N PRO A 37 2.38 -20.01 2.94
CA PRO A 37 3.60 -20.69 3.34
C PRO A 37 4.51 -19.81 4.21
N LEU A 38 4.00 -19.28 5.34
CA LEU A 38 4.73 -18.39 6.25
C LEU A 38 6.05 -19.00 6.75
N HIS A 39 6.12 -20.33 6.87
CA HIS A 39 7.33 -21.07 7.26
C HIS A 39 8.50 -20.91 6.28
N THR A 40 8.26 -20.31 5.10
CA THR A 40 9.33 -20.04 4.11
C THR A 40 9.95 -18.65 4.28
N LEU A 41 9.38 -17.83 5.17
CA LEU A 41 9.89 -16.50 5.45
C LEU A 41 11.05 -16.59 6.43
N ASN A 42 12.13 -15.90 6.09
CA ASN A 42 13.34 -15.82 6.89
C ASN A 42 13.39 -14.48 7.61
N LEU A 43 13.57 -14.51 8.92
CA LEU A 43 13.68 -13.33 9.78
C LEU A 43 14.95 -13.43 10.65
N PRO A 44 15.47 -12.31 11.15
CA PRO A 44 16.55 -12.34 12.13
C PRO A 44 16.14 -13.09 13.42
N PRO A 45 17.09 -13.60 14.21
CA PRO A 45 16.80 -14.25 15.49
C PRO A 45 15.96 -13.38 16.44
N GLY A 46 15.00 -14.00 17.12
CA GLY A 46 14.07 -13.33 18.02
C GLY A 46 12.84 -12.71 17.35
N PHE A 47 12.85 -12.59 16.03
CA PHE A 47 11.66 -12.12 15.28
C PHE A 47 10.76 -13.27 14.87
N SER A 48 9.48 -13.00 14.84
CA SER A 48 8.45 -13.89 14.32
C SER A 48 7.47 -13.13 13.41
N ILE A 49 6.86 -13.86 12.48
CA ILE A 49 5.85 -13.32 11.58
C ILE A 49 4.57 -14.16 11.65
N SER A 50 3.46 -13.49 11.74
CA SER A 50 2.11 -14.09 11.76
C SER A 50 1.18 -13.35 10.81
N LEU A 51 0.01 -13.92 10.56
CA LEU A 51 -1.05 -13.25 9.81
C LEU A 51 -1.80 -12.33 10.76
N TYR A 52 -1.83 -11.02 10.46
CA TYR A 52 -2.65 -10.03 11.16
C TYR A 52 -4.08 -9.99 10.60
N ALA A 53 -4.21 -9.97 9.27
CA ALA A 53 -5.51 -10.00 8.60
C ALA A 53 -5.41 -10.75 7.27
N ASP A 54 -6.44 -11.53 6.98
CA ASP A 54 -6.71 -12.11 5.67
C ASP A 54 -7.89 -11.37 5.00
N ASP A 55 -8.21 -11.73 3.75
CA ASP A 55 -9.29 -11.11 2.95
C ASP A 55 -9.21 -9.59 2.81
N VAL A 56 -7.97 -9.10 2.55
CA VAL A 56 -7.69 -7.70 2.20
C VAL A 56 -7.20 -7.60 0.75
N PRO A 57 -8.05 -7.87 -0.25
CA PRO A 57 -7.64 -7.99 -1.65
C PRO A 57 -6.95 -6.73 -2.18
N ASN A 58 -5.78 -6.90 -2.81
CA ASN A 58 -4.94 -5.82 -3.32
C ASN A 58 -4.50 -4.80 -2.25
N ALA A 59 -4.23 -5.23 -1.01
CA ALA A 59 -3.79 -4.38 0.09
C ALA A 59 -2.61 -3.50 -0.31
N ARG A 60 -2.74 -2.17 -0.07
CA ARG A 60 -1.72 -1.17 -0.45
C ARG A 60 -1.31 -0.38 0.79
N ALA A 61 -1.27 0.95 0.71
CA ALA A 61 -0.89 1.79 1.83
C ALA A 61 -1.80 1.58 3.04
N MET A 62 -1.21 1.68 4.22
CA MET A 62 -1.88 1.52 5.51
C MET A 62 -1.82 2.82 6.32
N ALA A 63 -2.90 3.12 7.04
CA ALA A 63 -2.96 4.22 8.00
C ALA A 63 -3.63 3.74 9.30
N LEU A 64 -3.00 4.05 10.43
CA LEU A 64 -3.50 3.68 11.74
C LEU A 64 -4.32 4.81 12.36
N SER A 65 -5.47 4.49 12.92
CA SER A 65 -6.24 5.41 13.74
C SER A 65 -5.89 5.26 15.24
N PRO A 66 -6.23 6.26 16.07
CA PRO A 66 -5.99 6.20 17.51
C PRO A 66 -6.71 5.04 18.22
N SER A 67 -7.83 4.54 17.68
CA SER A 67 -8.56 3.39 18.23
C SER A 67 -7.95 2.04 17.84
N GLY A 68 -6.86 2.02 17.05
CA GLY A 68 -6.20 0.79 16.60
C GLY A 68 -6.74 0.24 15.28
N VAL A 69 -7.70 0.90 14.64
CA VAL A 69 -8.19 0.48 13.31
C VAL A 69 -7.12 0.80 12.26
N VAL A 70 -6.75 -0.20 11.47
CA VAL A 70 -5.85 -0.06 10.32
C VAL A 70 -6.68 0.15 9.06
N PHE A 71 -6.66 1.36 8.49
CA PHE A 71 -7.26 1.63 7.19
C PHE A 71 -6.29 1.22 6.08
N VAL A 72 -6.82 0.52 5.06
CA VAL A 72 -6.00 -0.07 4.00
C VAL A 72 -6.54 0.32 2.64
N GLY A 73 -5.71 0.98 1.85
CA GLY A 73 -6.01 1.26 0.46
C GLY A 73 -5.90 0.02 -0.41
N SER A 74 -6.46 0.08 -1.62
CA SER A 74 -6.30 -0.99 -2.60
C SER A 74 -6.02 -0.46 -3.99
N ARG A 75 -5.53 -1.32 -4.87
CA ARG A 75 -5.25 -0.92 -6.26
C ARG A 75 -6.46 -1.22 -7.16
N ARG A 76 -6.52 -2.42 -7.72
CA ARG A 76 -7.57 -2.79 -8.70
C ARG A 76 -8.89 -3.19 -8.05
N ALA A 77 -8.90 -3.51 -6.78
CA ALA A 77 -10.13 -3.79 -6.05
C ALA A 77 -11.03 -2.56 -5.94
N GLY A 78 -10.45 -1.34 -6.05
CA GLY A 78 -11.21 -0.09 -5.99
C GLY A 78 -11.91 0.13 -4.67
N ARG A 79 -11.36 -0.42 -3.58
CA ARG A 79 -11.93 -0.42 -2.22
C ARG A 79 -10.95 0.12 -1.22
N VAL A 80 -11.49 0.61 -0.11
CA VAL A 80 -10.72 0.89 1.11
C VAL A 80 -11.31 0.06 2.22
N TYR A 81 -10.44 -0.56 3.01
CA TYR A 81 -10.80 -1.44 4.10
C TYR A 81 -10.48 -0.80 5.44
N ALA A 82 -11.28 -1.12 6.45
CA ALA A 82 -10.97 -0.93 7.86
C ALA A 82 -10.75 -2.31 8.48
N VAL A 83 -9.59 -2.52 9.04
CA VAL A 83 -9.13 -3.78 9.63
C VAL A 83 -8.98 -3.55 11.12
N ALA A 84 -9.70 -4.31 11.94
CA ALA A 84 -9.73 -4.11 13.37
C ALA A 84 -9.53 -5.42 14.14
N ASP A 85 -8.58 -5.37 15.05
CA ASP A 85 -8.39 -6.33 16.15
C ASP A 85 -9.19 -5.78 17.34
N ARG A 86 -10.22 -6.50 17.75
CA ARG A 86 -11.17 -6.06 18.79
C ARG A 86 -10.93 -6.69 20.14
N ASP A 87 -10.33 -7.86 20.19
CA ASP A 87 -10.10 -8.58 21.43
C ASP A 87 -8.64 -8.49 21.93
N GLY A 88 -7.76 -7.91 21.09
CA GLY A 88 -6.36 -7.62 21.44
C GLY A 88 -5.45 -8.84 21.34
N ASP A 89 -5.83 -9.86 20.59
CA ASP A 89 -5.01 -11.06 20.36
C ASP A 89 -3.95 -10.87 19.27
N HIS A 90 -3.89 -9.67 18.68
CA HIS A 90 -3.00 -9.26 17.59
C HIS A 90 -3.34 -9.87 16.23
N LYS A 91 -4.58 -10.30 16.05
CA LYS A 91 -5.17 -10.73 14.79
C LYS A 91 -6.51 -10.04 14.60
N ALA A 92 -6.74 -9.49 13.44
CA ALA A 92 -7.98 -8.78 13.14
C ALA A 92 -9.14 -9.75 12.90
N GLU A 93 -10.26 -9.61 13.64
CA GLU A 93 -11.50 -10.36 13.43
C GLU A 93 -12.36 -9.76 12.35
N THR A 94 -12.16 -8.46 12.04
CA THR A 94 -13.01 -7.77 11.08
C THR A 94 -12.24 -7.06 10.00
N VAL A 95 -12.68 -7.30 8.75
CA VAL A 95 -12.25 -6.54 7.58
C VAL A 95 -13.51 -5.94 6.94
N THR A 96 -13.74 -4.66 7.19
CA THR A 96 -14.93 -3.94 6.71
C THR A 96 -14.57 -3.08 5.51
N THR A 97 -15.34 -3.17 4.42
CA THR A 97 -15.19 -2.26 3.27
C THR A 97 -15.84 -0.91 3.60
N VAL A 98 -15.04 0.13 3.81
CA VAL A 98 -15.51 1.48 4.14
C VAL A 98 -15.69 2.38 2.91
N ALA A 99 -15.09 2.03 1.77
CA ALA A 99 -15.33 2.72 0.51
C ALA A 99 -15.16 1.75 -0.67
N HIS A 100 -15.90 1.97 -1.76
CA HIS A 100 -15.84 1.14 -2.96
C HIS A 100 -16.12 1.94 -4.23
N GLY A 101 -15.85 1.35 -5.40
CA GLY A 101 -16.05 1.99 -6.69
C GLY A 101 -15.07 3.13 -6.97
N LEU A 102 -13.93 3.15 -6.29
CA LEU A 102 -12.92 4.18 -6.39
C LEU A 102 -11.87 3.86 -7.47
N ASN A 103 -11.25 4.90 -8.03
CA ASN A 103 -10.23 4.75 -9.08
C ASN A 103 -8.83 4.61 -8.49
N LEU A 104 -8.36 3.37 -8.27
CA LEU A 104 -7.05 3.04 -7.69
C LEU A 104 -6.82 3.76 -6.34
N PRO A 105 -7.65 3.55 -5.31
CA PRO A 105 -7.55 4.23 -4.03
C PRO A 105 -6.40 3.64 -3.19
N THR A 106 -5.16 3.85 -3.64
CA THR A 106 -3.98 3.19 -3.07
C THR A 106 -3.46 3.87 -1.82
N GLY A 107 -3.58 5.20 -1.72
CA GLY A 107 -3.09 5.99 -0.60
C GLY A 107 -4.20 6.27 0.39
N VAL A 108 -3.91 6.07 1.67
CA VAL A 108 -4.79 6.39 2.79
C VAL A 108 -4.00 7.11 3.87
N ALA A 109 -4.64 8.07 4.54
CA ALA A 109 -4.10 8.75 5.72
C ALA A 109 -5.24 9.01 6.70
N PHE A 110 -4.93 9.02 7.99
CA PHE A 110 -5.91 9.28 9.04
C PHE A 110 -5.47 10.48 9.89
N ARG A 111 -6.40 11.40 10.15
CA ARG A 111 -6.16 12.55 11.01
C ARG A 111 -7.48 13.09 11.57
N ASP A 112 -7.49 13.44 12.85
CA ASP A 112 -8.60 14.12 13.54
C ASP A 112 -9.97 13.47 13.28
N GLY A 113 -10.06 12.13 13.42
CA GLY A 113 -11.26 11.34 13.20
C GLY A 113 -11.65 11.13 11.74
N SER A 114 -10.90 11.70 10.81
CA SER A 114 -11.19 11.63 9.36
C SER A 114 -10.20 10.75 8.61
N LEU A 115 -10.74 9.95 7.69
CA LEU A 115 -9.97 9.17 6.74
C LEU A 115 -9.84 9.92 5.42
N TYR A 116 -8.61 10.10 4.96
CA TYR A 116 -8.29 10.66 3.66
C TYR A 116 -7.93 9.53 2.70
N VAL A 117 -8.46 9.57 1.49
CA VAL A 117 -8.29 8.55 0.46
C VAL A 117 -7.85 9.19 -0.84
N ALA A 118 -6.69 8.82 -1.35
CA ALA A 118 -6.20 9.31 -2.63
C ALA A 118 -6.54 8.36 -3.77
N GLU A 119 -7.29 8.84 -4.73
CA GLU A 119 -7.49 8.27 -6.05
C GLU A 119 -6.45 8.84 -7.04
N VAL A 120 -6.51 8.44 -8.29
CA VAL A 120 -5.57 8.94 -9.32
C VAL A 120 -5.54 10.45 -9.40
N SER A 121 -6.73 11.12 -9.41
CA SER A 121 -6.84 12.56 -9.70
C SER A 121 -7.46 13.39 -8.60
N ARG A 122 -7.84 12.76 -7.47
CA ARG A 122 -8.49 13.47 -6.36
C ARG A 122 -8.18 12.86 -5.01
N ILE A 123 -8.36 13.64 -3.95
CA ILE A 123 -8.31 13.19 -2.57
C ILE A 123 -9.68 13.42 -1.95
N LEU A 124 -10.22 12.37 -1.35
CA LEU A 124 -11.49 12.33 -0.65
C LEU A 124 -11.26 12.32 0.86
N ARG A 125 -12.22 12.88 1.64
CA ARG A 125 -12.22 12.85 3.09
C ARG A 125 -13.55 12.28 3.61
N TYR A 126 -13.46 11.31 4.51
CA TYR A 126 -14.57 10.67 5.21
C TYR A 126 -14.51 11.06 6.68
N ASP A 127 -15.41 11.97 7.10
CA ASP A 127 -15.45 12.49 8.47
C ASP A 127 -16.04 11.48 9.45
N ASP A 128 -15.55 11.49 10.70
CA ASP A 128 -16.01 10.62 11.81
C ASP A 128 -16.05 9.13 11.42
N ILE A 129 -15.05 8.67 10.64
CA ILE A 129 -15.07 7.34 10.01
C ILE A 129 -15.05 6.21 11.05
N GLU A 130 -14.31 6.35 12.17
CA GLU A 130 -14.19 5.29 13.19
C GLU A 130 -15.54 4.96 13.84
N ALA A 131 -16.39 5.97 14.02
CA ALA A 131 -17.75 5.79 14.57
C ALA A 131 -18.74 5.20 13.55
N ARG A 132 -18.34 5.06 12.27
CA ARG A 132 -19.24 4.76 11.15
C ARG A 132 -18.71 3.70 10.19
N LEU A 133 -17.88 2.78 10.66
CA LEU A 133 -17.27 1.75 9.80
C LEU A 133 -18.32 0.91 9.04
N GLU A 134 -19.43 0.59 9.68
CA GLU A 134 -20.54 -0.19 9.07
C GLU A 134 -21.41 0.63 8.10
N ARG A 135 -21.43 1.97 8.26
CA ARG A 135 -22.22 2.92 7.45
C ARG A 135 -21.41 4.17 7.18
N PRO A 136 -20.38 4.09 6.35
CA PRO A 136 -19.50 5.20 6.10
C PRO A 136 -20.24 6.44 5.57
N PRO A 137 -19.82 7.64 5.95
CA PRO A 137 -20.42 8.86 5.45
C PRO A 137 -20.09 9.05 3.97
N ARG A 138 -20.85 9.91 3.29
CA ARG A 138 -20.45 10.37 1.95
C ARG A 138 -19.19 11.22 2.09
N PRO A 139 -18.17 10.97 1.24
CA PRO A 139 -16.95 11.75 1.30
C PRO A 139 -17.14 13.18 0.81
N SER A 140 -16.42 14.10 1.39
CA SER A 140 -16.12 15.40 0.81
C SER A 140 -14.88 15.33 -0.08
N VAL A 141 -14.78 16.23 -1.06
CA VAL A 141 -13.60 16.34 -1.93
C VAL A 141 -12.65 17.37 -1.31
N VAL A 142 -11.41 16.95 -1.01
CA VAL A 142 -10.34 17.85 -0.56
C VAL A 142 -9.72 18.54 -1.77
N ILE A 143 -9.36 17.76 -2.79
CA ILE A 143 -8.81 18.24 -4.07
C ILE A 143 -9.19 17.28 -5.19
N ASP A 144 -9.51 17.80 -6.38
CA ASP A 144 -9.86 17.03 -7.59
C ASP A 144 -9.09 17.48 -8.84
N THR A 145 -8.04 18.26 -8.64
CA THR A 145 -7.24 18.86 -9.70
C THR A 145 -5.88 18.18 -9.92
N LEU A 146 -5.62 17.03 -9.27
CA LEU A 146 -4.41 16.26 -9.55
C LEU A 146 -4.43 15.71 -10.99
N PRO A 147 -3.27 15.55 -11.64
CA PRO A 147 -3.18 14.90 -12.93
C PRO A 147 -3.86 13.53 -12.95
N ASN A 148 -4.53 13.18 -14.06
CA ASN A 148 -5.38 11.99 -14.15
C ASN A 148 -4.78 10.83 -14.96
N ASP A 149 -3.49 10.90 -15.29
CA ASP A 149 -2.79 9.81 -15.95
C ASP A 149 -2.72 8.56 -15.06
N ARG A 150 -3.06 7.42 -15.65
CA ARG A 150 -3.06 6.13 -14.91
C ARG A 150 -1.68 5.52 -14.79
N HIS A 151 -0.74 5.87 -15.67
CA HIS A 151 0.66 5.45 -15.58
C HIS A 151 1.29 6.17 -14.40
N HIS A 152 1.85 5.45 -13.44
CA HIS A 152 2.28 5.96 -12.13
C HIS A 152 1.22 6.81 -11.41
N GLY A 153 -0.06 6.50 -11.69
CA GLY A 153 -1.20 7.25 -11.16
C GLY A 153 -1.62 6.89 -9.74
N TRP A 154 -1.13 5.77 -9.20
CA TRP A 154 -1.36 5.38 -7.81
C TRP A 154 -0.62 6.31 -6.85
N LYS A 155 -1.24 6.58 -5.71
CA LYS A 155 -0.75 7.57 -4.75
C LYS A 155 -0.40 6.89 -3.42
N PHE A 156 0.53 7.48 -2.72
CA PHE A 156 0.69 7.37 -1.28
C PHE A 156 0.37 8.74 -0.68
N ILE A 157 -0.23 8.83 0.49
CA ILE A 157 -0.48 10.10 1.17
C ILE A 157 -0.17 9.99 2.65
N ALA A 158 0.38 11.05 3.23
CA ALA A 158 0.57 11.20 4.65
C ALA A 158 0.66 12.68 5.04
N PHE A 159 0.43 12.99 6.31
CA PHE A 159 0.54 14.34 6.84
C PHE A 159 1.96 14.63 7.28
N GLY A 160 2.50 15.74 6.81
CA GLY A 160 3.81 16.23 7.24
C GLY A 160 3.79 16.94 8.60
N PRO A 161 4.96 17.19 9.17
CA PRO A 161 5.11 17.95 10.42
C PRO A 161 4.68 19.42 10.30
N ASP A 162 4.48 19.91 9.06
CA ASP A 162 3.95 21.23 8.71
C ASP A 162 2.42 21.26 8.59
N ASP A 163 1.73 20.19 9.01
CA ASP A 163 0.29 20.01 8.94
C ASP A 163 -0.30 19.96 7.51
N MET A 164 0.56 19.84 6.49
CA MET A 164 0.11 19.67 5.11
C MET A 164 0.00 18.21 4.73
N LEU A 165 -0.88 17.91 3.77
CA LEU A 165 -1.01 16.58 3.19
C LEU A 165 -0.08 16.45 1.99
N TYR A 166 0.82 15.47 2.03
CA TYR A 166 1.77 15.19 0.95
C TYR A 166 1.23 14.10 0.03
N VAL A 167 1.47 14.25 -1.28
CA VAL A 167 0.99 13.33 -2.32
C VAL A 167 1.99 13.29 -3.50
N PRO A 168 2.55 12.13 -3.87
CA PRO A 168 3.38 12.00 -5.05
C PRO A 168 2.52 11.96 -6.31
N VAL A 169 3.01 12.58 -7.37
CA VAL A 169 2.46 12.49 -8.72
C VAL A 169 3.57 12.03 -9.66
N GLY A 170 3.55 10.75 -10.01
CA GLY A 170 4.59 10.16 -10.84
C GLY A 170 4.56 10.66 -12.29
N ALA A 171 5.65 10.43 -13.00
CA ALA A 171 5.75 10.72 -14.42
C ALA A 171 4.71 9.89 -15.21
N PRO A 172 3.98 10.47 -16.19
CA PRO A 172 2.95 9.75 -16.95
C PRO A 172 3.52 8.84 -18.05
N CYS A 173 4.76 8.42 -17.91
CA CYS A 173 5.54 7.71 -18.94
C CYS A 173 6.70 6.94 -18.28
N ASN A 174 7.39 6.10 -19.03
CA ASN A 174 8.64 5.51 -18.58
C ASN A 174 9.71 6.60 -18.37
N VAL A 175 9.96 7.41 -19.40
CA VAL A 175 10.84 8.59 -19.35
C VAL A 175 10.26 9.68 -20.23
N CYS A 176 9.99 10.84 -19.68
CA CYS A 176 9.57 12.02 -20.42
C CYS A 176 9.73 13.29 -19.55
N GLN A 177 9.89 14.40 -20.21
CA GLN A 177 9.77 15.72 -19.60
C GLN A 177 8.33 16.23 -19.77
N ARG A 178 7.79 16.86 -18.75
CA ARG A 178 6.48 17.53 -18.77
C ARG A 178 6.63 18.97 -18.35
N SER A 179 5.89 19.87 -19.01
CA SER A 179 5.84 21.29 -18.64
C SER A 179 5.00 21.57 -17.40
N ASP A 180 4.08 20.68 -17.04
CA ASP A 180 3.31 20.79 -15.80
C ASP A 180 4.18 20.32 -14.62
N PRO A 181 4.54 21.22 -13.68
CA PRO A 181 5.45 20.92 -12.58
C PRO A 181 4.87 19.96 -11.54
N ARG A 182 3.60 19.60 -11.66
CA ARG A 182 2.98 18.63 -10.77
C ARG A 182 3.40 17.19 -11.07
N TYR A 183 3.89 16.89 -12.29
CA TYR A 183 4.42 15.58 -12.63
C TYR A 183 5.85 15.38 -12.15
N ALA A 184 6.19 14.12 -11.91
CA ALA A 184 7.51 13.71 -11.40
C ALA A 184 7.89 14.51 -10.14
N ALA A 185 6.97 14.58 -9.18
CA ALA A 185 7.08 15.41 -8.00
C ALA A 185 6.39 14.79 -6.78
N ILE A 186 6.85 15.16 -5.60
CA ILE A 186 6.06 15.04 -4.37
C ILE A 186 5.43 16.41 -4.12
N LEU A 187 4.11 16.46 -4.13
CA LEU A 187 3.34 17.68 -3.86
C LEU A 187 2.92 17.71 -2.40
N ARG A 188 2.60 18.91 -1.90
CA ARG A 188 1.89 19.10 -0.63
C ARG A 188 0.73 20.07 -0.82
N VAL A 189 -0.30 19.91 0.01
CA VAL A 189 -1.54 20.70 -0.07
C VAL A 189 -2.12 20.90 1.33
N ARG A 190 -2.76 22.06 1.58
CA ARG A 190 -3.49 22.28 2.83
C ARG A 190 -4.74 21.42 2.91
N LEU A 191 -5.25 21.19 4.12
CA LEU A 191 -6.45 20.37 4.36
C LEU A 191 -7.74 20.94 3.77
N ASP A 192 -7.76 22.23 3.49
CA ASP A 192 -8.87 22.90 2.78
C ASP A 192 -8.75 22.77 1.24
N GLY A 193 -7.74 22.05 0.74
CA GLY A 193 -7.49 21.87 -0.69
C GLY A 193 -6.75 23.03 -1.37
N THR A 194 -6.39 24.07 -0.65
CA THR A 194 -5.64 25.21 -1.18
C THR A 194 -4.13 25.03 -1.10
N GLY A 195 -3.37 25.83 -1.85
CA GLY A 195 -1.90 25.87 -1.76
C GLY A 195 -1.23 24.61 -2.24
N LEU A 196 -1.78 23.91 -3.25
CA LEU A 196 -1.11 22.78 -3.88
C LEU A 196 0.18 23.23 -4.55
N GLU A 197 1.31 22.71 -4.10
CA GLU A 197 2.64 23.08 -4.60
C GLU A 197 3.60 21.87 -4.60
N PRO A 198 4.59 21.81 -5.47
CA PRO A 198 5.66 20.83 -5.40
C PRO A 198 6.56 21.08 -4.19
N PHE A 199 6.86 20.00 -3.46
CA PHE A 199 7.87 19.97 -2.39
C PHE A 199 9.21 19.44 -2.92
N ALA A 200 9.19 18.34 -3.71
CA ALA A 200 10.35 17.74 -4.32
C ALA A 200 10.11 17.52 -5.82
N HIS A 201 11.11 17.72 -6.64
CA HIS A 201 11.08 17.60 -8.10
C HIS A 201 11.95 16.45 -8.58
N GLY A 202 11.76 16.02 -9.83
CA GLY A 202 12.56 14.97 -10.43
C GLY A 202 12.39 13.61 -9.75
N VAL A 203 11.21 13.34 -9.19
CA VAL A 203 10.80 12.10 -8.54
C VAL A 203 9.94 11.30 -9.50
N ARG A 204 10.50 10.24 -10.11
CA ARG A 204 9.82 9.52 -11.19
C ARG A 204 8.53 8.83 -10.75
N ASN A 205 8.57 8.07 -9.66
CA ASN A 205 7.45 7.27 -9.17
C ASN A 205 7.64 6.86 -7.71
N SER A 206 7.50 7.80 -6.80
CA SER A 206 7.47 7.51 -5.37
C SER A 206 6.13 6.88 -4.97
N VAL A 207 6.19 5.86 -4.11
CA VAL A 207 5.01 5.15 -3.57
C VAL A 207 5.12 4.97 -2.05
N GLY A 208 6.07 5.63 -1.41
CA GLY A 208 6.22 5.61 0.03
C GLY A 208 7.18 6.68 0.51
N PHE A 209 6.82 7.31 1.60
CA PHE A 209 7.64 8.31 2.26
C PHE A 209 7.28 8.41 3.75
N ASP A 210 8.20 8.94 4.51
CA ASP A 210 8.02 9.22 5.94
C ASP A 210 8.94 10.36 6.36
N TRP A 211 8.76 10.88 7.55
CA TRP A 211 9.59 11.93 8.12
C TRP A 211 10.49 11.37 9.21
N HIS A 212 11.74 11.80 9.18
CA HIS A 212 12.68 11.45 10.23
C HIS A 212 12.12 11.91 11.59
N PRO A 213 12.01 11.02 12.59
CA PRO A 213 11.26 11.28 13.83
C PRO A 213 11.85 12.40 14.68
N GLU A 214 13.13 12.73 14.53
CA GLU A 214 13.81 13.79 15.29
C GLU A 214 13.95 15.09 14.50
N THR A 215 14.24 15.01 13.19
CA THR A 215 14.51 16.21 12.37
C THR A 215 13.27 16.71 11.62
N GLY A 216 12.26 15.86 11.41
CA GLY A 216 11.10 16.17 10.60
C GLY A 216 11.40 16.29 9.10
N GLU A 217 12.56 15.84 8.65
CA GLU A 217 12.98 15.87 7.24
C GLU A 217 12.34 14.71 6.47
N LEU A 218 11.94 14.96 5.23
CA LEU A 218 11.26 14.00 4.38
C LEU A 218 12.24 12.97 3.81
N TRP A 219 11.88 11.68 3.91
CA TRP A 219 12.54 10.57 3.24
C TRP A 219 11.55 9.82 2.37
N PHE A 220 11.96 9.38 1.18
CA PHE A 220 11.05 8.71 0.25
C PHE A 220 11.77 7.71 -0.65
N THR A 221 11.02 6.69 -1.08
CA THR A 221 11.46 5.76 -2.13
C THR A 221 11.12 6.32 -3.50
N ASP A 222 11.94 6.07 -4.51
CA ASP A 222 11.63 6.34 -5.92
C ASP A 222 11.99 5.15 -6.80
N ASN A 223 11.08 4.79 -7.71
CA ASN A 223 11.27 3.69 -8.64
C ASN A 223 11.95 4.20 -9.91
N GLY A 224 13.12 3.66 -10.23
CA GLY A 224 13.92 3.97 -11.40
C GLY A 224 13.22 3.63 -12.72
N ARG A 225 13.75 4.16 -13.82
CA ARG A 225 13.21 3.89 -15.17
C ARG A 225 13.38 2.43 -15.60
N ASP A 226 12.50 1.98 -16.48
CA ASP A 226 12.62 0.68 -17.14
C ASP A 226 13.49 0.75 -18.41
N MET A 227 13.88 -0.43 -18.91
CA MET A 227 14.51 -0.63 -20.23
C MET A 227 15.95 -0.11 -20.38
N LEU A 228 16.74 -0.16 -19.29
CA LEU A 228 18.20 -0.03 -19.33
C LEU A 228 18.92 -1.36 -19.01
N GLY A 229 18.20 -2.49 -19.13
CA GLY A 229 18.70 -3.82 -18.80
C GLY A 229 18.41 -4.21 -17.35
N ASP A 230 18.93 -5.41 -16.96
CA ASP A 230 18.62 -6.01 -15.65
C ASP A 230 19.27 -5.26 -14.46
N ASN A 231 20.38 -4.56 -14.70
CA ASN A 231 21.23 -4.06 -13.64
C ASN A 231 21.24 -2.54 -13.51
N LEU A 232 20.44 -1.81 -14.30
CA LEU A 232 20.35 -0.34 -14.30
C LEU A 232 18.92 0.14 -14.57
N PRO A 233 18.56 1.28 -13.99
CA PRO A 233 19.15 1.86 -12.79
C PRO A 233 18.63 1.19 -11.52
N SER A 234 19.26 1.43 -10.40
CA SER A 234 18.70 1.13 -9.09
C SER A 234 17.46 1.97 -8.82
N ASP A 235 16.52 1.43 -8.06
CA ASP A 235 15.55 2.22 -7.32
C ASP A 235 16.25 2.94 -6.15
N GLU A 236 15.63 3.96 -5.59
CA GLU A 236 16.29 4.92 -4.72
C GLU A 236 15.57 5.07 -3.38
N LEU A 237 16.36 5.30 -2.31
CA LEU A 237 15.92 5.94 -1.08
C LEU A 237 16.54 7.32 -1.02
N ASN A 238 15.71 8.34 -1.02
CA ASN A 238 16.07 9.74 -1.10
C ASN A 238 15.77 10.48 0.21
N HIS A 239 16.54 11.54 0.48
CA HIS A 239 16.37 12.42 1.62
C HIS A 239 16.19 13.87 1.13
N ALA A 240 15.08 14.49 1.53
CA ALA A 240 14.71 15.85 1.18
C ALA A 240 14.62 16.73 2.44
N PRO A 241 15.73 17.33 2.91
CA PRO A 241 15.74 18.16 4.13
C PRO A 241 14.95 19.47 3.99
N ARG A 242 14.63 19.87 2.78
CA ARG A 242 13.88 21.10 2.46
C ARG A 242 13.15 21.01 1.14
N ALA A 243 12.18 21.87 0.94
CA ALA A 243 11.46 22.00 -0.33
C ALA A 243 12.39 22.53 -1.45
N GLY A 244 12.01 22.23 -2.71
CA GLY A 244 12.60 22.73 -3.94
C GLY A 244 13.81 21.95 -4.44
N LEU A 245 14.15 20.82 -3.82
CA LEU A 245 15.21 19.92 -4.29
C LEU A 245 14.76 19.12 -5.50
N HIS A 246 15.74 18.76 -6.36
CA HIS A 246 15.50 17.98 -7.58
C HIS A 246 16.31 16.67 -7.57
N PHE A 247 15.64 15.54 -7.75
CA PHE A 247 16.19 14.19 -7.59
C PHE A 247 16.52 13.48 -8.93
N GLY A 248 16.73 14.23 -9.99
CA GLY A 248 17.38 13.81 -11.24
C GLY A 248 16.45 13.46 -12.40
N PHE A 249 15.29 12.85 -12.18
CA PHE A 249 14.43 12.45 -13.30
C PHE A 249 13.91 13.67 -14.11
N PRO A 250 13.95 13.66 -15.46
CA PRO A 250 14.29 12.55 -16.35
C PRO A 250 15.77 12.50 -16.81
N TYR A 251 16.64 13.33 -16.26
CA TYR A 251 17.99 13.57 -16.77
C TYR A 251 19.04 12.59 -16.22
N CYS A 252 18.90 12.25 -14.95
CA CYS A 252 19.84 11.41 -14.20
C CYS A 252 19.06 10.36 -13.38
N HIS A 253 19.64 9.18 -13.24
CA HIS A 253 19.13 8.07 -12.45
C HIS A 253 20.18 7.62 -11.44
N GLU A 254 19.75 7.14 -10.28
CA GLU A 254 20.60 6.67 -9.16
C GLU A 254 21.78 7.60 -8.82
N GLY A 255 21.63 8.90 -9.10
CA GLY A 255 22.61 9.94 -8.81
C GLY A 255 23.81 10.05 -9.77
N GLU A 256 24.04 9.06 -10.65
CA GLU A 256 25.24 9.01 -11.48
C GLU A 256 25.05 8.48 -12.91
N VAL A 257 23.87 7.92 -13.23
CA VAL A 257 23.59 7.36 -14.55
C VAL A 257 22.82 8.37 -15.41
N PRO A 258 23.46 9.02 -16.39
CA PRO A 258 22.78 9.93 -17.30
C PRO A 258 21.74 9.18 -18.13
N ASP A 259 20.55 9.76 -18.32
CA ASP A 259 19.54 9.19 -19.20
C ASP A 259 20.02 9.21 -20.65
N PRO A 260 19.88 8.14 -21.45
CA PRO A 260 20.30 8.11 -22.85
C PRO A 260 19.66 9.18 -23.75
N GLY A 261 18.44 9.63 -23.40
CA GLY A 261 17.71 10.64 -24.18
C GLY A 261 17.76 12.05 -23.60
N TYR A 262 17.94 12.18 -22.29
CA TYR A 262 17.84 13.46 -21.59
C TYR A 262 19.13 13.85 -20.83
N GLY A 263 20.05 12.93 -20.58
CA GLY A 263 21.23 13.18 -19.74
C GLY A 263 22.24 14.18 -20.32
N SER A 264 22.18 14.47 -21.63
CA SER A 264 22.97 15.52 -22.24
C SER A 264 22.45 16.94 -21.96
N ILE A 265 21.23 17.10 -21.44
CA ILE A 265 20.59 18.38 -21.17
C ILE A 265 21.09 18.96 -19.84
N GLN A 266 21.17 18.11 -18.80
CA GLN A 266 21.67 18.49 -17.47
C GLN A 266 22.52 17.34 -16.90
N PRO A 267 23.70 17.64 -16.32
CA PRO A 267 24.56 16.62 -15.72
C PRO A 267 24.01 16.15 -14.39
N CYS A 268 24.36 14.93 -13.99
CA CYS A 268 23.93 14.34 -12.71
C CYS A 268 24.37 15.18 -11.49
N SER A 269 25.46 15.91 -11.59
CA SER A 269 25.96 16.79 -10.51
C SER A 269 25.03 17.94 -10.12
N ASP A 270 24.01 18.22 -10.92
CA ASP A 270 23.03 19.29 -10.65
C ASP A 270 21.89 18.84 -9.74
N PHE A 271 21.85 17.54 -9.40
CA PHE A 271 20.74 16.91 -8.69
C PHE A 271 21.18 16.29 -7.36
N GLU A 272 20.23 16.15 -6.44
CA GLU A 272 20.44 15.44 -5.17
C GLU A 272 20.61 13.94 -5.45
N PRO A 273 21.71 13.32 -5.04
CA PRO A 273 21.88 11.88 -5.18
C PRO A 273 21.07 11.11 -4.13
N PRO A 274 20.69 9.85 -4.40
CA PRO A 274 20.05 9.01 -3.40
C PRO A 274 21.00 8.73 -2.22
N VAL A 275 20.40 8.60 -1.02
CA VAL A 275 21.14 8.16 0.17
C VAL A 275 21.48 6.67 0.07
N VAL A 276 20.54 5.88 -0.51
CA VAL A 276 20.74 4.44 -0.74
C VAL A 276 20.25 4.07 -2.14
N LYS A 277 21.10 3.38 -2.89
CA LYS A 277 20.69 2.63 -4.08
C LYS A 277 20.06 1.33 -3.61
N LEU A 278 18.74 1.20 -3.77
CA LEU A 278 17.96 0.04 -3.29
C LEU A 278 18.17 -1.23 -4.12
N GLY A 279 18.86 -1.10 -5.24
CA GLY A 279 19.06 -2.13 -6.24
C GLY A 279 18.12 -1.97 -7.45
N PRO A 280 18.51 -2.54 -8.61
CA PRO A 280 17.80 -2.33 -9.86
C PRO A 280 16.46 -3.06 -9.88
N HIS A 281 15.38 -2.30 -10.14
CA HIS A 281 14.04 -2.81 -10.36
C HIS A 281 13.42 -3.59 -9.19
N VAL A 282 13.85 -3.32 -7.96
CA VAL A 282 13.31 -4.00 -6.77
C VAL A 282 11.89 -3.54 -6.42
N ALA A 283 11.45 -2.45 -7.01
CA ALA A 283 10.18 -1.76 -6.73
C ALA A 283 10.07 -1.42 -5.23
N GLY A 284 10.96 -0.54 -4.75
CA GLY A 284 10.89 0.03 -3.41
C GLY A 284 9.62 0.86 -3.28
N LEU A 285 8.67 0.43 -2.43
CA LEU A 285 7.37 1.07 -2.26
C LEU A 285 7.28 1.74 -0.88
N GLY A 286 6.42 1.23 0.03
CA GLY A 286 6.25 1.78 1.36
C GLY A 286 7.53 1.75 2.17
N MET A 287 7.77 2.81 2.93
CA MET A 287 8.88 2.90 3.86
C MET A 287 8.42 3.59 5.15
N ARG A 288 9.01 3.24 6.28
CA ARG A 288 8.77 3.90 7.58
C ARG A 288 10.01 3.91 8.42
N PHE A 289 10.16 4.98 9.19
CA PHE A 289 11.04 4.97 10.35
C PHE A 289 10.44 4.12 11.46
N TYR A 290 11.23 3.25 12.06
CA TYR A 290 10.77 2.47 13.20
C TYR A 290 10.80 3.32 14.47
N THR A 291 9.61 3.65 14.97
CA THR A 291 9.42 4.47 16.18
C THR A 291 8.93 3.64 17.37
N GLY A 292 8.72 2.32 17.18
CA GLY A 292 8.27 1.41 18.20
C GLY A 292 9.34 1.07 19.25
N SER A 293 8.92 0.40 20.30
CA SER A 293 9.79 -0.05 21.40
C SER A 293 9.87 -1.58 21.55
N MET A 294 9.16 -2.34 20.69
CA MET A 294 9.19 -3.81 20.77
C MET A 294 10.49 -4.39 20.22
N PHE A 295 11.02 -3.85 19.15
CA PHE A 295 12.27 -4.33 18.54
C PHE A 295 13.48 -3.87 19.37
N PRO A 296 14.63 -4.55 19.27
CA PRO A 296 15.85 -4.09 19.92
C PRO A 296 16.18 -2.62 19.64
N GLU A 297 16.83 -1.94 20.59
CA GLU A 297 17.18 -0.51 20.48
C GLU A 297 17.94 -0.16 19.19
N SER A 298 18.74 -1.10 18.65
CA SER A 298 19.45 -0.94 17.37
C SER A 298 18.55 -0.82 16.15
N TYR A 299 17.23 -1.03 16.28
CA TYR A 299 16.24 -0.84 15.23
C TYR A 299 15.54 0.52 15.31
N ARG A 300 15.65 1.20 16.46
CA ARG A 300 14.96 2.46 16.66
C ARG A 300 15.47 3.53 15.70
N HIS A 301 14.56 4.27 15.08
CA HIS A 301 14.79 5.29 14.05
C HIS A 301 15.50 4.76 12.79
N GLN A 302 15.57 3.43 12.62
CA GLN A 302 16.00 2.83 11.36
C GLN A 302 14.84 2.78 10.36
N ILE A 303 15.14 2.67 9.06
CA ILE A 303 14.13 2.64 8.03
C ILE A 303 13.84 1.21 7.61
N PHE A 304 12.57 0.84 7.54
CA PHE A 304 12.09 -0.35 6.85
C PHE A 304 11.53 0.02 5.48
N VAL A 305 11.90 -0.75 4.44
CA VAL A 305 11.46 -0.54 3.06
C VAL A 305 10.86 -1.83 2.52
N ALA A 306 9.60 -1.78 2.08
CA ALA A 306 8.97 -2.87 1.37
C ALA A 306 9.41 -2.89 -0.11
N GLN A 307 10.09 -3.96 -0.54
CA GLN A 307 10.43 -4.22 -1.93
C GLN A 307 9.38 -5.14 -2.56
N HIS A 308 8.55 -4.57 -3.41
CA HIS A 308 7.43 -5.27 -4.07
C HIS A 308 7.90 -6.32 -5.08
N GLY A 309 9.10 -6.17 -5.61
CA GLY A 309 9.77 -7.09 -6.51
C GLY A 309 9.60 -6.75 -7.99
N SER A 310 10.60 -7.15 -8.75
CA SER A 310 10.77 -6.85 -10.16
C SER A 310 9.69 -7.50 -11.05
N TRP A 311 9.38 -6.86 -12.16
CA TRP A 311 8.54 -7.42 -13.23
C TRP A 311 9.28 -7.51 -14.57
N ASN A 312 10.38 -6.78 -14.71
CA ASN A 312 11.12 -6.52 -15.96
C ASN A 312 12.58 -7.02 -15.92
N ARG A 313 12.88 -8.00 -15.08
CA ARG A 313 14.22 -8.63 -14.98
C ARG A 313 14.20 -10.06 -15.45
N THR A 314 15.32 -10.53 -16.02
CA THR A 314 15.55 -11.94 -16.37
C THR A 314 15.52 -12.83 -15.13
N THR A 315 16.21 -12.40 -14.06
CA THR A 315 16.12 -13.04 -12.74
C THR A 315 15.37 -12.12 -11.78
N PRO A 316 14.22 -12.54 -11.24
CA PRO A 316 13.46 -11.74 -10.29
C PRO A 316 14.27 -11.36 -9.05
N ILE A 317 14.05 -10.12 -8.55
CA ILE A 317 14.68 -9.59 -7.34
C ILE A 317 13.67 -8.77 -6.52
N GLY A 318 13.95 -8.50 -5.25
CA GLY A 318 13.04 -7.85 -4.32
C GLY A 318 12.15 -8.87 -3.62
N TYR A 319 10.84 -8.60 -3.49
CA TYR A 319 9.87 -9.47 -2.79
C TYR A 319 10.29 -9.71 -1.33
N ARG A 320 10.64 -8.63 -0.62
CA ARG A 320 11.22 -8.68 0.72
C ARG A 320 11.02 -7.35 1.45
N VAL A 321 11.30 -7.33 2.74
CA VAL A 321 11.43 -6.11 3.52
C VAL A 321 12.90 -5.91 3.84
N MET A 322 13.41 -4.71 3.58
CA MET A 322 14.79 -4.32 3.86
C MET A 322 14.84 -3.44 5.10
N ARG A 323 15.99 -3.43 5.79
CA ARG A 323 16.34 -2.44 6.79
C ARG A 323 17.49 -1.57 6.28
N VAL A 324 17.34 -0.26 6.42
CA VAL A 324 18.44 0.70 6.25
C VAL A 324 18.83 1.20 7.63
N LYS A 325 20.07 0.94 8.00
CA LYS A 325 20.66 1.43 9.24
C LYS A 325 21.27 2.80 8.99
N LEU A 326 20.88 3.76 9.80
CA LEU A 326 21.33 5.15 9.68
C LEU A 326 22.25 5.56 10.85
N ALA A 327 23.24 6.38 10.54
CA ALA A 327 23.95 7.24 11.48
C ALA A 327 23.73 8.69 11.07
N GLY A 328 22.87 9.40 11.81
CA GLY A 328 22.31 10.67 11.34
C GLY A 328 21.57 10.49 10.01
N ASN A 329 21.91 11.29 9.01
CA ASN A 329 21.30 11.24 7.68
C ASN A 329 22.10 10.40 6.67
N GLN A 330 23.03 9.57 7.11
CA GLN A 330 23.84 8.69 6.26
C GLN A 330 23.49 7.22 6.49
N ALA A 331 23.37 6.45 5.41
CA ALA A 331 23.20 5.03 5.51
C ALA A 331 24.55 4.36 5.81
N GLU A 332 24.60 3.59 6.90
CA GLU A 332 25.74 2.76 7.27
C GLU A 332 25.61 1.35 6.71
N GLU A 333 24.39 0.82 6.67
CA GLU A 333 24.12 -0.56 6.28
C GLU A 333 22.75 -0.66 5.59
N TYR A 334 22.67 -1.54 4.60
CA TYR A 334 21.43 -1.87 3.90
C TYR A 334 21.30 -3.37 3.79
N GLU A 335 20.40 -3.97 4.54
CA GLU A 335 20.32 -5.40 4.74
C GLU A 335 18.91 -5.96 4.57
N VAL A 336 18.80 -7.26 4.32
CA VAL A 336 17.52 -7.96 4.29
C VAL A 336 17.01 -8.13 5.72
N PHE A 337 15.79 -7.66 5.97
CA PHE A 337 15.10 -7.86 7.24
C PHE A 337 14.18 -9.09 7.19
N VAL A 338 13.35 -9.21 6.15
CA VAL A 338 12.52 -10.40 5.92
C VAL A 338 12.51 -10.72 4.43
N ASP A 339 12.77 -11.96 4.08
CA ASP A 339 12.60 -12.48 2.72
C ASP A 339 11.85 -13.84 2.71
N GLY A 340 11.74 -14.46 1.50
CA GLY A 340 11.09 -15.76 1.32
C GLY A 340 9.74 -15.69 0.62
N TRP A 341 9.23 -14.50 0.27
CA TRP A 341 8.05 -14.37 -0.61
C TRP A 341 8.32 -14.79 -2.06
N LEU A 342 9.58 -14.80 -2.47
CA LEU A 342 10.02 -15.31 -3.78
C LEU A 342 10.62 -16.73 -3.60
N ARG A 343 10.07 -17.70 -4.33
CA ARG A 343 10.56 -19.09 -4.38
C ARG A 343 10.95 -19.44 -5.81
N GLY A 344 12.26 -19.57 -6.06
CA GLY A 344 12.78 -19.67 -7.42
C GLY A 344 12.39 -18.41 -8.23
N ALA A 345 11.64 -18.59 -9.32
CA ALA A 345 11.13 -17.49 -10.14
C ALA A 345 9.67 -17.09 -9.84
N GLN A 346 9.04 -17.71 -8.83
CA GLN A 346 7.64 -17.49 -8.50
C GLN A 346 7.47 -16.82 -7.14
N ALA A 347 6.86 -15.64 -7.15
CA ALA A 347 6.49 -14.97 -5.92
C ALA A 347 5.11 -15.45 -5.46
N TRP A 348 4.97 -15.84 -4.19
CA TRP A 348 3.69 -16.15 -3.58
C TRP A 348 3.10 -14.93 -2.85
N GLY A 349 3.93 -13.96 -2.46
CA GLY A 349 3.55 -12.70 -1.86
C GLY A 349 4.37 -11.55 -2.44
N ARG A 350 3.90 -10.32 -2.20
CA ARG A 350 4.54 -9.07 -2.65
C ARG A 350 4.34 -7.98 -1.60
N PRO A 351 5.31 -7.73 -0.72
CA PRO A 351 5.26 -6.64 0.26
C PRO A 351 5.03 -5.28 -0.40
N VAL A 352 4.15 -4.46 0.17
CA VAL A 352 3.79 -3.16 -0.40
C VAL A 352 4.09 -2.01 0.54
N ASP A 353 3.58 -2.06 1.76
CA ASP A 353 3.74 -1.01 2.77
C ASP A 353 4.10 -1.61 4.12
N VAL A 354 4.70 -0.80 4.96
CA VAL A 354 5.04 -1.14 6.34
C VAL A 354 4.42 -0.12 7.28
N LEU A 355 3.95 -0.55 8.45
CA LEU A 355 3.30 0.31 9.44
C LEU A 355 3.70 -0.12 10.85
N VAL A 356 4.16 0.81 11.67
CA VAL A 356 4.49 0.55 13.08
C VAL A 356 3.22 0.63 13.93
N MET A 357 2.95 -0.43 14.68
CA MET A 357 1.80 -0.49 15.60
C MET A 357 2.14 0.12 16.98
N PRO A 358 1.14 0.51 17.78
CA PRO A 358 1.37 1.14 19.09
C PRO A 358 2.16 0.27 20.09
N ASP A 359 2.05 -1.05 19.98
CA ASP A 359 2.82 -2.00 20.77
C ASP A 359 4.26 -2.22 20.23
N GLY A 360 4.60 -1.59 19.11
CA GLY A 360 5.89 -1.65 18.45
C GLY A 360 6.05 -2.76 17.45
N ALA A 361 5.04 -3.58 17.15
CA ALA A 361 5.10 -4.53 16.05
C ALA A 361 5.09 -3.80 14.71
N LEU A 362 5.59 -4.47 13.67
CA LEU A 362 5.58 -3.97 12.30
C LEU A 362 4.55 -4.75 11.47
N LEU A 363 3.56 -4.05 10.89
CA LEU A 363 2.68 -4.64 9.90
C LEU A 363 3.30 -4.52 8.50
N VAL A 364 3.00 -5.49 7.64
CA VAL A 364 3.40 -5.51 6.23
C VAL A 364 2.18 -5.86 5.40
N SER A 365 1.76 -4.99 4.49
CA SER A 365 0.68 -5.28 3.54
C SER A 365 1.20 -6.01 2.30
N ASP A 366 0.37 -6.89 1.72
CA ASP A 366 0.70 -7.72 0.56
C ASP A 366 -0.47 -7.70 -0.43
N ASP A 367 -0.29 -7.10 -1.61
CA ASP A 367 -1.34 -6.97 -2.61
C ASP A 367 -1.55 -8.23 -3.47
N ARG A 368 -0.57 -9.15 -3.47
CA ARG A 368 -0.65 -10.42 -4.18
C ARG A 368 -1.34 -11.51 -3.35
N ALA A 369 -0.92 -11.65 -2.10
CA ALA A 369 -1.55 -12.59 -1.17
C ALA A 369 -2.92 -12.09 -0.70
N GLY A 370 -3.13 -10.76 -0.67
CA GLY A 370 -4.35 -10.13 -0.19
C GLY A 370 -4.47 -10.15 1.33
N VAL A 371 -3.35 -9.92 2.02
CA VAL A 371 -3.25 -10.07 3.48
C VAL A 371 -2.40 -8.95 4.09
N ILE A 372 -2.42 -8.89 5.42
CA ILE A 372 -1.50 -8.09 6.23
C ILE A 372 -0.77 -9.04 7.19
N TYR A 373 0.55 -8.99 7.18
CA TYR A 373 1.39 -9.71 8.13
C TYR A 373 1.71 -8.83 9.33
N ARG A 374 1.97 -9.46 10.48
CA ARG A 374 2.48 -8.83 11.70
C ARG A 374 3.83 -9.43 12.04
N ILE A 375 4.84 -8.59 12.20
CA ILE A 375 6.17 -8.98 12.67
C ILE A 375 6.32 -8.48 14.10
N SER A 376 6.69 -9.40 14.99
CA SER A 376 6.93 -9.13 16.40
C SER A 376 8.30 -9.64 16.83
N TYR A 377 8.80 -9.16 17.96
CA TYR A 377 10.07 -9.56 18.54
C TYR A 377 9.86 -10.03 19.97
N ALA A 378 10.46 -11.18 20.27
CA ALA A 378 10.61 -11.70 21.63
C ALA A 378 12.04 -12.22 21.77
N PRO A 379 12.83 -11.73 22.76
CA PRO A 379 14.24 -12.08 22.93
C PRO A 379 14.46 -13.55 23.30
#